data_bf8fe9886acb91a46e82626865d6df43
#
_entry.id   bf8fe9886acb91a46e82626865d6df43
#
_cell.length_a   1.000
_cell.length_b   1.000
_cell.length_c   1.000
_cell.angle_alpha   90.00
_cell.angle_beta   90.00
_cell.angle_gamma   90.00
#
_symmetry.space_group_name_H-M   'P 1'
#
loop_
_entity.id
_entity.type
_entity.pdbx_description
1 polymer ?
#
loop_
_entity_poly.entity_id
_entity_poly.type
_entity_poly.pdbx_seq_one_letter_code
_entity_poly.pdbx_strand_id
1 'polypeptide(L)'
;MTHRSHHRSASNYRSTTWMVVGVVAVMLLAVGAVIAFSPPSAQSQKSTVSDSALVAPEMSYDFGTISMANGKVTKFFKINNSTPASITVRKFYTSCMCTSATLVLGDRRVGPFSMEGHGGPIPTISEELAAGQEAQVEVTFDPAAHGPAGVGSIARNVFVETTDDKKLVFEIKAQVTP
;
A
#
# COMPACT_ATOMS: atom_id res chain seq x y z
N MET A 1 51.77 -35.70 64.96
CA MET A 1 50.42 -35.18 64.64
C MET A 1 50.59 -33.82 64.03
N THR A 2 50.47 -33.75 62.69
CA THR A 2 50.70 -32.52 61.93
C THR A 2 49.38 -32.10 61.23
N HIS A 3 48.79 -31.03 61.72
CA HIS A 3 47.60 -30.40 61.11
C HIS A 3 48.03 -29.60 59.90
N ARG A 4 47.51 -29.97 58.75
CA ARG A 4 47.69 -29.27 57.49
C ARG A 4 46.46 -28.41 57.24
N SER A 5 46.58 -27.09 57.34
CA SER A 5 45.55 -26.11 57.04
C SER A 5 45.47 -25.87 55.50
N HIS A 6 44.29 -26.12 54.91
CA HIS A 6 43.99 -25.78 53.55
C HIS A 6 43.53 -24.30 53.43
N HIS A 7 44.38 -23.44 52.92
CA HIS A 7 43.99 -22.13 52.46
C HIS A 7 43.23 -22.27 51.16
N ARG A 8 41.93 -21.98 51.17
CA ARG A 8 41.13 -21.80 49.94
C ARG A 8 41.33 -20.40 49.42
N SER A 9 41.83 -20.29 48.19
CA SER A 9 41.96 -19.07 47.41
C SER A 9 40.59 -18.64 46.90
N ALA A 10 40.01 -17.57 47.44
CA ALA A 10 38.70 -17.01 47.08
C ALA A 10 38.84 -15.62 46.40
N SER A 11 39.79 -15.48 45.46
CA SER A 11 40.16 -14.14 44.97
C SER A 11 39.82 -13.86 43.49
N ASN A 12 39.50 -14.85 42.65
CA ASN A 12 39.39 -14.60 41.21
C ASN A 12 37.96 -14.46 40.66
N TYR A 13 36.92 -14.72 41.44
CA TYR A 13 35.54 -14.66 40.95
C TYR A 13 35.01 -13.21 40.77
N ARG A 14 35.42 -12.30 41.65
CA ARG A 14 34.93 -10.87 41.55
C ARG A 14 35.46 -10.15 40.34
N SER A 15 36.68 -10.44 39.89
CA SER A 15 37.28 -9.79 38.71
C SER A 15 36.56 -10.20 37.38
N THR A 16 36.25 -11.49 37.25
CA THR A 16 35.58 -12.02 36.03
C THR A 16 34.16 -11.52 35.89
N THR A 17 33.44 -11.36 37.02
CA THR A 17 32.05 -10.86 37.01
C THR A 17 32.00 -9.41 36.54
N TRP A 18 32.91 -8.55 36.95
CA TRP A 18 32.99 -7.15 36.49
C TRP A 18 33.37 -7.03 35.04
N MET A 19 34.21 -7.91 34.50
CA MET A 19 34.54 -7.97 33.07
C MET A 19 33.33 -8.36 32.23
N VAL A 20 32.56 -9.38 32.66
CA VAL A 20 31.36 -9.80 31.93
C VAL A 20 30.29 -8.69 31.92
N VAL A 21 30.05 -8.04 33.06
CA VAL A 21 29.11 -6.92 33.17
C VAL A 21 29.52 -5.76 32.24
N GLY A 22 30.82 -5.44 32.21
CA GLY A 22 31.35 -4.39 31.32
C GLY A 22 31.15 -4.70 29.86
N VAL A 23 31.40 -5.92 29.40
CA VAL A 23 31.19 -6.36 28.00
C VAL A 23 29.71 -6.32 27.59
N VAL A 24 28.81 -6.76 28.49
CA VAL A 24 27.37 -6.71 28.25
C VAL A 24 26.88 -5.26 28.14
N ALA A 25 27.35 -4.36 29.00
CA ALA A 25 26.99 -2.95 28.96
C ALA A 25 27.45 -2.27 27.64
N VAL A 26 28.68 -2.59 27.20
CA VAL A 26 29.17 -2.05 25.88
C VAL A 26 28.40 -2.62 24.72
N MET A 27 28.01 -3.89 24.71
CA MET A 27 27.16 -4.48 23.69
C MET A 27 25.78 -3.82 23.63
N LEU A 28 25.15 -3.57 24.78
CA LEU A 28 23.85 -2.91 24.83
C LEU A 28 23.91 -1.46 24.35
N LEU A 29 24.99 -0.73 24.65
CA LEU A 29 25.21 0.62 24.13
C LEU A 29 25.44 0.63 22.61
N ALA A 30 26.19 -0.36 22.09
CA ALA A 30 26.41 -0.49 20.65
C ALA A 30 25.11 -0.80 19.89
N VAL A 31 24.26 -1.69 20.42
CA VAL A 31 22.95 -2.01 19.86
C VAL A 31 22.01 -0.79 19.92
N GLY A 32 22.01 -0.06 21.04
CA GLY A 32 21.23 1.17 21.20
C GLY A 32 21.64 2.27 20.20
N ALA A 33 22.94 2.42 19.94
CA ALA A 33 23.46 3.39 18.97
C ALA A 33 23.04 3.03 17.51
N VAL A 34 23.04 1.76 17.15
CA VAL A 34 22.59 1.30 15.81
C VAL A 34 21.11 1.62 15.59
N ILE A 35 20.26 1.46 16.63
CA ILE A 35 18.83 1.77 16.52
C ILE A 35 18.59 3.29 16.46
N ALA A 36 19.37 4.09 17.19
CA ALA A 36 19.21 5.55 17.24
C ALA A 36 19.72 6.27 15.97
N PHE A 37 20.69 5.69 15.27
CA PHE A 37 21.25 6.22 14.03
C PHE A 37 20.72 5.58 12.75
N SER A 38 19.78 4.64 12.85
CA SER A 38 19.11 4.13 11.66
C SER A 38 18.23 5.24 11.09
N PRO A 39 18.49 5.73 9.85
CA PRO A 39 17.57 6.65 9.20
C PRO A 39 16.21 5.96 9.12
N PRO A 40 15.08 6.71 9.22
CA PRO A 40 13.78 6.12 9.03
C PRO A 40 13.82 5.42 7.68
N SER A 41 13.68 4.09 7.71
CA SER A 41 13.60 3.29 6.49
C SER A 41 12.45 3.87 5.71
N ALA A 42 12.76 4.57 4.61
CA ALA A 42 11.76 4.84 3.60
C ALA A 42 11.15 3.48 3.32
N GLN A 43 9.91 3.29 3.74
CA GLN A 43 9.15 2.09 3.39
C GLN A 43 9.16 2.08 1.87
N SER A 44 10.06 1.27 1.33
CA SER A 44 10.05 0.89 -0.08
C SER A 44 8.66 0.34 -0.29
N GLN A 45 7.77 1.16 -0.84
CA GLN A 45 6.50 0.69 -1.33
C GLN A 45 6.87 -0.44 -2.27
N LYS A 46 6.61 -1.66 -1.82
CA LYS A 46 6.69 -2.85 -2.64
C LYS A 46 5.71 -2.60 -3.78
N SER A 47 6.23 -1.98 -4.84
CA SER A 47 5.54 -1.91 -6.12
C SER A 47 5.25 -3.37 -6.44
N THR A 48 4.01 -3.80 -6.25
CA THR A 48 3.53 -5.01 -6.86
C THR A 48 3.78 -4.77 -8.34
N VAL A 49 4.84 -5.37 -8.85
CA VAL A 49 5.13 -5.37 -10.28
C VAL A 49 3.89 -5.99 -10.91
N SER A 50 3.01 -5.12 -11.38
CA SER A 50 1.89 -5.54 -12.20
C SER A 50 2.54 -6.14 -13.45
N ASP A 51 2.26 -7.39 -13.73
CA ASP A 51 2.66 -8.05 -15.00
C ASP A 51 1.86 -7.43 -16.17
N SER A 52 1.41 -6.20 -15.99
CA SER A 52 0.65 -5.40 -16.94
C SER A 52 1.61 -4.55 -17.79
N ALA A 53 1.33 -4.49 -19.06
CA ALA A 53 1.98 -3.58 -20.01
C ALA A 53 1.61 -2.11 -19.75
N LEU A 54 0.51 -1.85 -19.02
CA LEU A 54 0.20 -0.55 -18.44
C LEU A 54 0.96 -0.39 -17.15
N VAL A 55 1.65 0.73 -16.99
CA VAL A 55 2.42 1.09 -15.79
C VAL A 55 1.73 2.22 -15.06
N ALA A 56 1.71 2.15 -13.73
CA ALA A 56 1.23 3.21 -12.87
C ALA A 56 2.30 3.54 -11.81
N PRO A 57 2.71 4.81 -11.65
CA PRO A 57 3.70 5.20 -10.63
C PRO A 57 3.16 5.10 -9.21
N GLU A 58 1.83 5.17 -9.06
CA GLU A 58 1.13 5.07 -7.79
C GLU A 58 -0.07 4.13 -7.96
N MET A 59 -0.20 3.13 -7.11
CA MET A 59 -1.28 2.13 -7.16
C MET A 59 -2.12 2.09 -5.88
N SER A 60 -1.78 2.89 -4.87
CA SER A 60 -2.51 2.98 -3.60
C SER A 60 -2.53 4.40 -3.10
N TYR A 61 -3.67 4.82 -2.54
CA TYR A 61 -3.83 6.12 -1.95
C TYR A 61 -4.68 6.06 -0.68
N ASP A 62 -4.22 6.74 0.37
CA ASP A 62 -4.97 6.87 1.62
C ASP A 62 -5.52 8.30 1.75
N PHE A 63 -6.84 8.42 1.79
CA PHE A 63 -7.52 9.69 2.03
C PHE A 63 -7.40 10.17 3.48
N GLY A 64 -6.87 9.33 4.39
CA GLY A 64 -6.86 9.60 5.82
C GLY A 64 -8.27 9.54 6.42
N THR A 65 -8.53 10.41 7.40
CA THR A 65 -9.86 10.52 8.03
C THR A 65 -10.78 11.40 7.20
N ILE A 66 -11.93 10.88 6.79
CA ILE A 66 -12.96 11.58 6.01
C ILE A 66 -14.32 11.45 6.69
N SER A 67 -15.13 12.53 6.68
CA SER A 67 -16.49 12.52 7.21
C SER A 67 -17.50 12.28 6.10
N MET A 68 -18.54 11.51 6.40
CA MET A 68 -19.69 11.32 5.51
C MET A 68 -20.38 12.65 5.17
N ALA A 69 -20.37 13.60 6.10
CA ALA A 69 -20.98 14.91 5.92
C ALA A 69 -20.26 15.77 4.87
N ASN A 70 -19.00 15.51 4.59
CA ASN A 70 -18.21 16.25 3.61
C ASN A 70 -18.41 15.79 2.16
N GLY A 71 -19.19 14.72 1.97
CA GLY A 71 -19.50 14.19 0.63
C GLY A 71 -18.37 13.35 0.02
N LYS A 72 -18.41 13.22 -1.31
CA LYS A 72 -17.51 12.36 -2.06
C LYS A 72 -16.08 12.89 -2.12
N VAL A 73 -15.12 11.96 -2.14
CA VAL A 73 -13.70 12.26 -2.36
C VAL A 73 -13.22 11.61 -3.64
N THR A 74 -12.25 12.23 -4.31
CA THR A 74 -11.76 11.78 -5.61
C THR A 74 -10.22 11.76 -5.64
N LYS A 75 -9.66 10.71 -6.24
CA LYS A 75 -8.24 10.56 -6.53
C LYS A 75 -8.03 10.24 -8.00
N PHE A 76 -7.03 10.86 -8.60
CA PHE A 76 -6.56 10.54 -9.95
C PHE A 76 -5.27 9.74 -9.88
N PHE A 77 -5.25 8.56 -10.47
CA PHE A 77 -4.06 7.76 -10.69
C PHE A 77 -3.62 7.89 -12.14
N LYS A 78 -2.34 8.14 -12.37
CA LYS A 78 -1.77 8.14 -13.72
C LYS A 78 -1.49 6.71 -14.17
N ILE A 79 -1.74 6.44 -15.43
CA ILE A 79 -1.34 5.22 -16.13
C ILE A 79 -0.64 5.58 -17.42
N ASN A 80 0.27 4.74 -17.84
CA ASN A 80 0.99 4.91 -19.11
C ASN A 80 1.14 3.56 -19.81
N ASN A 81 0.94 3.54 -21.12
CA ASN A 81 1.30 2.41 -21.96
C ASN A 81 2.80 2.48 -22.26
N SER A 82 3.62 1.74 -21.52
CA SER A 82 5.07 1.72 -21.69
C SER A 82 5.56 0.82 -22.84
N THR A 83 4.65 0.18 -23.56
CA THR A 83 5.00 -0.71 -24.68
C THR A 83 5.07 0.03 -26.01
N PRO A 84 5.75 -0.54 -27.04
CA PRO A 84 5.79 0.01 -28.39
C PRO A 84 4.50 -0.22 -29.22
N ALA A 85 3.51 -0.94 -28.65
CA ALA A 85 2.24 -1.27 -29.30
C ALA A 85 1.06 -0.68 -28.56
N SER A 86 -0.07 -0.52 -29.22
CA SER A 86 -1.33 -0.14 -28.56
C SER A 86 -1.81 -1.22 -27.61
N ILE A 87 -2.42 -0.80 -26.49
CA ILE A 87 -3.06 -1.69 -25.51
C ILE A 87 -4.53 -1.32 -25.42
N THR A 88 -5.41 -2.32 -25.47
CA THR A 88 -6.84 -2.10 -25.31
C THR A 88 -7.29 -2.47 -23.89
N VAL A 89 -7.89 -1.52 -23.20
CA VAL A 89 -8.61 -1.76 -21.94
C VAL A 89 -9.95 -2.38 -22.29
N ARG A 90 -10.23 -3.59 -21.73
CA ARG A 90 -11.46 -4.35 -22.02
C ARG A 90 -12.48 -4.33 -20.90
N LYS A 91 -12.02 -4.18 -19.65
CA LYS A 91 -12.88 -4.09 -18.48
C LYS A 91 -12.39 -3.04 -17.51
N PHE A 92 -13.34 -2.37 -16.89
CA PHE A 92 -13.07 -1.35 -15.89
C PHE A 92 -14.17 -1.39 -14.84
N TYR A 93 -13.85 -1.74 -13.60
CA TYR A 93 -14.84 -1.98 -12.54
C TYR A 93 -14.24 -1.77 -11.14
N THR A 94 -15.09 -1.77 -10.13
CA THR A 94 -14.70 -1.56 -8.73
C THR A 94 -15.11 -2.74 -7.85
N SER A 95 -14.53 -2.81 -6.64
CA SER A 95 -14.84 -3.84 -5.64
C SER A 95 -16.07 -3.52 -4.78
N CYS A 96 -16.63 -2.32 -4.92
CA CYS A 96 -17.72 -1.85 -4.06
C CYS A 96 -18.60 -0.83 -4.80
N MET A 97 -19.91 -0.87 -4.57
CA MET A 97 -20.86 0.11 -5.11
C MET A 97 -20.62 1.55 -4.58
N CYS A 98 -19.94 1.69 -3.43
CA CYS A 98 -19.54 2.97 -2.87
C CYS A 98 -18.40 3.66 -3.64
N THR A 99 -17.84 2.98 -4.62
CA THR A 99 -16.71 3.46 -5.42
C THR A 99 -17.08 3.43 -6.89
N SER A 100 -16.80 4.49 -7.60
CA SER A 100 -16.88 4.55 -9.06
C SER A 100 -15.55 4.96 -9.66
N ALA A 101 -15.31 4.55 -10.91
CA ALA A 101 -14.09 4.85 -11.61
C ALA A 101 -14.35 5.28 -13.05
N THR A 102 -13.59 6.27 -13.52
CA THR A 102 -13.69 6.83 -14.89
C THR A 102 -12.30 6.79 -15.52
N LEU A 103 -12.21 6.28 -16.73
CA LEU A 103 -10.99 6.37 -17.54
C LEU A 103 -10.96 7.72 -18.26
N VAL A 104 -9.89 8.48 -18.06
CA VAL A 104 -9.70 9.82 -18.65
C VAL A 104 -8.57 9.76 -19.67
N LEU A 105 -8.89 10.02 -20.91
CA LEU A 105 -8.02 9.97 -22.09
C LEU A 105 -7.93 11.38 -22.71
N GLY A 106 -7.03 12.22 -22.23
CA GLY A 106 -7.02 13.64 -22.57
C GLY A 106 -8.34 14.29 -22.13
N ASP A 107 -9.10 14.85 -23.08
CA ASP A 107 -10.39 15.49 -22.81
C ASP A 107 -11.57 14.50 -22.79
N ARG A 108 -11.35 13.26 -23.20
CA ARG A 108 -12.40 12.22 -23.24
C ARG A 108 -12.49 11.47 -21.93
N ARG A 109 -13.71 11.29 -21.47
CA ARG A 109 -14.05 10.57 -20.22
C ARG A 109 -14.93 9.37 -20.55
N VAL A 110 -14.54 8.19 -20.07
CA VAL A 110 -15.24 6.93 -20.30
C VAL A 110 -15.65 6.33 -18.94
N GLY A 111 -16.93 6.20 -18.72
CA GLY A 111 -17.51 5.82 -17.43
C GLY A 111 -18.54 6.86 -16.95
N PRO A 112 -18.89 6.88 -15.63
CA PRO A 112 -18.29 6.11 -14.55
C PRO A 112 -18.69 4.64 -14.56
N PHE A 113 -17.77 3.77 -14.16
CA PHE A 113 -17.99 2.35 -13.94
C PHE A 113 -18.04 2.05 -12.42
N SER A 114 -18.80 1.02 -12.05
CA SER A 114 -19.00 0.63 -10.67
C SER A 114 -18.75 -0.86 -10.47
N MET A 115 -19.24 -1.43 -9.36
CA MET A 115 -19.08 -2.83 -9.02
C MET A 115 -19.81 -3.75 -10.00
N GLU A 116 -19.15 -4.87 -10.38
CA GLU A 116 -19.80 -5.92 -11.18
C GLU A 116 -20.96 -6.56 -10.41
N GLY A 117 -22.03 -6.93 -11.14
CA GLY A 117 -23.12 -7.72 -10.59
C GLY A 117 -24.21 -6.98 -9.82
N HIS A 118 -24.10 -5.66 -9.66
CA HIS A 118 -25.17 -4.82 -9.09
C HIS A 118 -26.04 -4.18 -10.19
N GLY A 119 -26.95 -4.98 -10.75
CA GLY A 119 -28.06 -4.47 -11.58
C GLY A 119 -27.71 -4.09 -13.02
N GLY A 120 -26.50 -4.33 -13.50
CA GLY A 120 -26.08 -4.03 -14.85
C GLY A 120 -25.18 -5.12 -15.47
N PRO A 121 -25.03 -5.14 -16.79
CA PRO A 121 -24.02 -5.97 -17.43
C PRO A 121 -22.63 -5.60 -16.94
N ILE A 122 -21.72 -6.59 -16.95
CA ILE A 122 -20.29 -6.33 -16.72
C ILE A 122 -19.85 -5.24 -17.67
N PRO A 123 -19.30 -4.11 -17.18
CA PRO A 123 -18.90 -3.01 -18.06
C PRO A 123 -17.71 -3.46 -18.92
N THR A 124 -18.00 -3.93 -20.11
CA THR A 124 -17.00 -4.14 -21.16
C THR A 124 -16.79 -2.82 -21.88
N ILE A 125 -15.55 -2.43 -22.01
CA ILE A 125 -15.13 -1.25 -22.79
C ILE A 125 -14.14 -1.71 -23.86
N SER A 126 -13.88 -0.86 -24.84
CA SER A 126 -12.85 -1.11 -25.84
C SER A 126 -12.12 0.19 -26.08
N GLU A 127 -11.30 0.55 -25.10
CA GLU A 127 -10.54 1.78 -25.11
C GLU A 127 -9.09 1.52 -25.39
N GLU A 128 -8.58 2.09 -26.46
CA GLU A 128 -7.21 1.92 -26.90
C GLU A 128 -6.31 3.02 -26.33
N LEU A 129 -5.20 2.60 -25.73
CA LEU A 129 -4.07 3.44 -25.37
C LEU A 129 -2.94 3.19 -26.37
N ALA A 130 -2.61 4.17 -27.17
CA ALA A 130 -1.47 4.08 -28.09
C ALA A 130 -0.13 3.90 -27.36
N ALA A 131 0.90 3.48 -28.08
CA ALA A 131 2.26 3.37 -27.55
C ALA A 131 2.71 4.68 -26.88
N GLY A 132 3.16 4.63 -25.64
CA GLY A 132 3.59 5.79 -24.86
C GLY A 132 2.47 6.72 -24.38
N GLN A 133 1.20 6.41 -24.67
CA GLN A 133 0.09 7.27 -24.28
C GLN A 133 -0.14 7.24 -22.77
N GLU A 134 -0.31 8.44 -22.19
CA GLU A 134 -0.75 8.62 -20.81
C GLU A 134 -2.27 8.72 -20.73
N ALA A 135 -2.82 8.20 -19.62
CA ALA A 135 -4.21 8.34 -19.25
C ALA A 135 -4.33 8.47 -17.73
N GLN A 136 -5.53 8.72 -17.24
CA GLN A 136 -5.79 8.78 -15.81
C GLN A 136 -6.97 7.88 -15.44
N VAL A 137 -6.88 7.27 -14.28
CA VAL A 137 -7.97 6.57 -13.61
C VAL A 137 -8.46 7.50 -12.51
N GLU A 138 -9.63 8.10 -12.74
CA GLU A 138 -10.30 8.89 -11.71
C GLU A 138 -11.15 7.96 -10.85
N VAL A 139 -10.86 7.93 -9.55
CA VAL A 139 -11.55 7.10 -8.57
C VAL A 139 -12.32 8.02 -7.63
N THR A 140 -13.63 7.86 -7.60
CA THR A 140 -14.52 8.60 -6.69
C THR A 140 -15.10 7.65 -5.66
N PHE A 141 -14.92 7.98 -4.39
CA PHE A 141 -15.48 7.25 -3.25
C PHE A 141 -16.56 8.07 -2.55
N ASP A 142 -17.69 7.44 -2.29
CA ASP A 142 -18.80 8.00 -1.55
C ASP A 142 -18.85 7.39 -0.14
N PRO A 143 -18.38 8.11 0.90
CA PRO A 143 -18.36 7.59 2.25
C PRO A 143 -19.75 7.36 2.85
N ALA A 144 -20.78 8.03 2.31
CA ALA A 144 -22.16 7.93 2.78
C ALA A 144 -22.96 6.81 2.10
N ALA A 145 -22.43 6.15 1.07
CA ALA A 145 -23.18 5.18 0.26
C ALA A 145 -23.76 4.00 1.05
N HIS A 146 -23.15 3.65 2.18
CA HIS A 146 -23.63 2.58 3.09
C HIS A 146 -24.30 3.12 4.36
N GLY A 147 -24.53 4.43 4.46
CA GLY A 147 -25.04 5.06 5.67
C GLY A 147 -24.16 4.76 6.90
N PRO A 148 -24.76 4.68 8.10
CA PRO A 148 -23.99 4.45 9.34
C PRO A 148 -23.13 3.17 9.35
N ALA A 149 -23.51 2.16 8.55
CA ALA A 149 -22.73 0.92 8.41
C ALA A 149 -21.40 1.12 7.64
N GLY A 150 -21.21 2.26 6.98
CA GLY A 150 -19.98 2.61 6.27
C GLY A 150 -18.91 3.26 7.15
N VAL A 151 -19.18 3.51 8.45
CA VAL A 151 -18.22 4.10 9.39
C VAL A 151 -17.10 3.10 9.72
N GLY A 152 -15.87 3.58 9.74
CA GLY A 152 -14.69 2.77 10.06
C GLY A 152 -13.63 2.75 8.96
N SER A 153 -12.65 1.89 9.09
CA SER A 153 -11.60 1.71 8.10
C SER A 153 -12.13 1.00 6.85
N ILE A 154 -11.82 1.58 5.69
CA ILE A 154 -12.15 0.98 4.40
C ILE A 154 -10.91 0.77 3.54
N ALA A 155 -10.94 -0.28 2.72
CA ALA A 155 -10.07 -0.46 1.57
C ALA A 155 -10.94 -0.89 0.38
N ARG A 156 -10.76 -0.23 -0.78
CA ARG A 156 -11.53 -0.49 -2.00
C ARG A 156 -10.61 -0.54 -3.20
N ASN A 157 -10.93 -1.43 -4.12
CA ASN A 157 -10.13 -1.65 -5.31
C ASN A 157 -10.84 -1.18 -6.57
N VAL A 158 -10.05 -0.69 -7.52
CA VAL A 158 -10.43 -0.43 -8.90
C VAL A 158 -9.59 -1.32 -9.79
N PHE A 159 -10.23 -1.99 -10.72
CA PHE A 159 -9.63 -2.97 -11.61
C PHE A 159 -9.66 -2.45 -13.05
N VAL A 160 -8.50 -2.48 -13.70
CA VAL A 160 -8.33 -2.18 -15.13
C VAL A 160 -7.78 -3.44 -15.78
N GLU A 161 -8.58 -4.09 -16.63
CA GLU A 161 -8.18 -5.29 -17.38
C GLU A 161 -7.97 -4.97 -18.85
N THR A 162 -6.92 -5.55 -19.41
CA THR A 162 -6.54 -5.36 -20.81
C THR A 162 -6.80 -6.63 -21.62
N THR A 163 -6.75 -6.52 -22.93
CA THR A 163 -7.03 -7.65 -23.85
C THR A 163 -6.00 -8.77 -23.80
N ASP A 164 -4.80 -8.50 -23.27
CA ASP A 164 -3.73 -9.47 -23.04
C ASP A 164 -3.86 -10.21 -21.67
N ASP A 165 -5.05 -10.17 -21.06
CA ASP A 165 -5.39 -10.77 -19.77
C ASP A 165 -4.57 -10.23 -18.59
N LYS A 166 -3.98 -9.04 -18.74
CA LYS A 166 -3.27 -8.34 -17.67
C LYS A 166 -4.23 -7.46 -16.88
N LYS A 167 -3.91 -7.23 -15.61
CA LYS A 167 -4.74 -6.48 -14.68
C LYS A 167 -3.91 -5.49 -13.86
N LEU A 168 -4.30 -4.21 -13.89
CA LEU A 168 -3.88 -3.23 -12.87
C LEU A 168 -4.94 -3.16 -11.77
N VAL A 169 -4.46 -3.02 -10.53
CA VAL A 169 -5.34 -2.88 -9.36
C VAL A 169 -4.92 -1.63 -8.60
N PHE A 170 -5.83 -0.67 -8.48
CA PHE A 170 -5.65 0.52 -7.65
C PHE A 170 -6.41 0.34 -6.35
N GLU A 171 -5.78 0.68 -5.24
CA GLU A 171 -6.38 0.61 -3.91
C GLU A 171 -6.57 2.03 -3.34
N ILE A 172 -7.75 2.31 -2.81
CA ILE A 172 -7.99 3.48 -1.97
C ILE A 172 -8.31 3.04 -0.55
N LYS A 173 -7.83 3.82 0.42
CA LYS A 173 -8.07 3.62 1.85
C LYS A 173 -8.62 4.89 2.47
N ALA A 174 -9.38 4.73 3.52
CA ALA A 174 -9.82 5.84 4.37
C ALA A 174 -10.26 5.34 5.75
N GLN A 175 -10.25 6.25 6.72
CA GLN A 175 -10.97 6.11 7.98
C GLN A 175 -12.23 6.98 7.90
N VAL A 176 -13.40 6.35 7.72
CA VAL A 176 -14.68 7.04 7.58
C VAL A 176 -15.26 7.37 8.96
N THR A 177 -15.69 8.60 9.14
CA THR A 177 -16.42 9.09 10.32
C THR A 177 -17.82 9.59 9.92
N PRO A 178 -18.76 9.71 10.85
CA PRO A 178 -20.09 10.30 10.61
C PRO A 178 -20.04 11.70 9.99
#